data_84952d3eacb66840a13abc0630b37f45
#
_entry.id   84952d3eacb66840a13abc0630b37f45
#
_cell.length_a   1.000
_cell.length_b   1.000
_cell.length_c   1.000
_cell.angle_alpha   90.00
_cell.angle_beta   90.00
_cell.angle_gamma   90.00
#
_symmetry.space_group_name_H-M   'P 1'
#
loop_
_entity.id
_entity.type
_entity.pdbx_description
1 polymer ?
#
loop_
_entity_poly.entity_id
_entity_poly.type
_entity_poly.pdbx_seq_one_letter_code
_entity_poly.pdbx_strand_id
1 'polypeptide(L)'
;MCGRYYLSIDLGNLSFVDNLSNYDFEDNFNIAPQASVPVVIDNSLVNCTWGYYPQWLKDQSNSKPLFNTRFESLLEKKTFISAFKKSRCLVPISGWYEWKVIDDAKQPFFFKHKDNENMFAAGLYWQRSDGTTEFTIITTAAPIEINEVHDRSPLILDDVSMGIWLSDDNPESIHQNISHDFGNNIEHFQVTRSVNNPKNNNPSLIEEFNEVPF
;
A
#
# COMPACT_ATOMS: atom_id res chain seq x y z
N MET A 1 7.14 -6.51 -5.11
CA MET A 1 5.85 -5.78 -5.27
C MET A 1 5.07 -5.93 -3.99
N CYS A 2 4.61 -4.82 -3.39
CA CYS A 2 3.85 -4.85 -2.14
C CYS A 2 2.62 -5.78 -2.28
N GLY A 3 2.68 -6.92 -1.63
CA GLY A 3 1.62 -7.95 -1.67
C GLY A 3 1.04 -8.26 -0.29
N ARG A 4 1.51 -7.58 0.74
CA ARG A 4 1.08 -7.73 2.11
C ARG A 4 1.44 -6.49 2.93
N TYR A 5 0.53 -6.01 3.78
CA TYR A 5 0.84 -4.89 4.67
C TYR A 5 0.13 -5.01 6.03
N TYR A 6 0.58 -4.22 6.97
CA TYR A 6 0.03 -4.02 8.30
C TYR A 6 -0.62 -2.64 8.39
N LEU A 7 -1.76 -2.57 9.05
CA LEU A 7 -2.42 -1.32 9.43
C LEU A 7 -2.84 -1.37 10.88
N SER A 8 -2.36 -0.41 11.66
CA SER A 8 -2.77 -0.18 13.05
C SER A 8 -4.03 0.67 13.12
N ILE A 9 -4.83 0.42 14.15
CA ILE A 9 -5.98 1.26 14.51
C ILE A 9 -5.58 2.67 14.92
N ASP A 10 -4.36 2.84 15.46
CA ASP A 10 -3.86 4.17 15.82
C ASP A 10 -3.55 4.98 14.56
N LEU A 11 -4.59 5.57 14.02
CA LEU A 11 -4.55 6.43 12.85
C LEU A 11 -4.21 7.89 13.23
N GLY A 12 -3.40 8.12 14.28
CA GLY A 12 -3.12 9.40 14.93
C GLY A 12 -2.77 10.58 14.01
N ASN A 13 -2.27 10.33 12.80
CA ASN A 13 -1.91 11.37 11.83
C ASN A 13 -3.04 11.70 10.82
N LEU A 14 -4.29 11.28 11.10
CA LEU A 14 -5.45 11.50 10.22
C LEU A 14 -6.29 12.72 10.59
N SER A 15 -5.72 13.77 11.17
CA SER A 15 -6.45 15.00 11.54
C SER A 15 -7.17 15.67 10.37
N PHE A 16 -6.79 15.37 9.14
CA PHE A 16 -7.43 15.85 7.91
C PHE A 16 -8.60 14.98 7.43
N VAL A 17 -8.93 13.89 8.14
CA VAL A 17 -10.03 12.97 7.79
C VAL A 17 -11.29 13.33 8.57
N ASP A 18 -12.36 13.63 7.86
CA ASP A 18 -13.60 14.18 8.44
C ASP A 18 -14.41 13.17 9.25
N ASN A 19 -14.37 11.88 8.91
CA ASN A 19 -15.22 10.85 9.52
C ASN A 19 -14.48 9.87 10.45
N LEU A 20 -13.30 10.23 10.91
CA LEU A 20 -12.43 9.35 11.71
C LEU A 20 -13.12 8.82 12.98
N SER A 21 -13.87 9.67 13.68
CA SER A 21 -14.58 9.30 14.92
C SER A 21 -15.70 8.26 14.75
N ASN A 22 -16.16 8.07 13.52
CA ASN A 22 -17.22 7.12 13.16
C ASN A 22 -16.68 5.83 12.56
N TYR A 23 -15.37 5.69 12.48
CA TYR A 23 -14.73 4.56 11.83
C TYR A 23 -14.26 3.54 12.87
N ASP A 24 -14.81 2.33 12.78
CA ASP A 24 -14.43 1.18 13.61
C ASP A 24 -13.51 0.27 12.78
N PHE A 25 -12.25 0.18 13.18
CA PHE A 25 -11.24 -0.63 12.54
C PHE A 25 -10.36 -1.27 13.61
N GLU A 26 -10.08 -2.55 13.48
CA GLU A 26 -9.15 -3.28 14.34
C GLU A 26 -7.78 -3.41 13.66
N ASP A 27 -6.72 -3.54 14.46
CA ASP A 27 -5.38 -3.82 13.96
C ASP A 27 -5.39 -5.04 13.04
N ASN A 28 -4.85 -4.87 11.85
CA ASN A 28 -4.67 -5.98 10.93
C ASN A 28 -3.20 -6.12 10.53
N PHE A 29 -2.55 -7.12 11.13
CA PHE A 29 -1.12 -7.38 10.97
C PHE A 29 -0.78 -8.07 9.65
N ASN A 30 -1.78 -8.46 8.82
CA ASN A 30 -1.52 -9.31 7.67
C ASN A 30 -2.51 -9.11 6.53
N ILE A 31 -2.73 -7.87 6.14
CA ILE A 31 -3.63 -7.49 5.05
C ILE A 31 -3.09 -8.05 3.73
N ALA A 32 -3.89 -8.88 3.06
CA ALA A 32 -3.59 -9.48 1.77
C ALA A 32 -4.51 -8.90 0.68
N PRO A 33 -4.15 -9.01 -0.62
CA PRO A 33 -5.05 -8.69 -1.72
C PRO A 33 -6.43 -9.33 -1.54
N GLN A 34 -7.48 -8.65 -1.94
CA GLN A 34 -8.90 -8.93 -1.77
C GLN A 34 -9.45 -8.63 -0.36
N ALA A 35 -8.65 -8.15 0.58
CA ALA A 35 -9.17 -7.63 1.84
C ALA A 35 -9.94 -6.32 1.61
N SER A 36 -10.98 -6.09 2.41
CA SER A 36 -11.67 -4.81 2.53
C SER A 36 -11.03 -4.01 3.65
N VAL A 37 -10.53 -2.83 3.34
CA VAL A 37 -9.71 -2.01 4.25
C VAL A 37 -10.03 -0.53 4.08
N PRO A 38 -9.77 0.31 5.10
CA PRO A 38 -9.94 1.75 4.99
C PRO A 38 -8.94 2.38 4.01
N VAL A 39 -9.45 3.26 3.16
CA VAL A 39 -8.68 4.09 2.22
C VAL A 39 -9.20 5.51 2.33
N VAL A 40 -8.34 6.53 2.28
CA VAL A 40 -8.77 7.93 2.31
C VAL A 40 -9.09 8.39 0.89
N ILE A 41 -10.35 8.75 0.68
CA ILE A 41 -10.92 9.31 -0.55
C ILE A 41 -11.65 10.60 -0.18
N ASP A 42 -11.34 11.72 -0.81
CA ASP A 42 -11.99 13.01 -0.57
C ASP A 42 -12.08 13.35 0.94
N ASN A 43 -10.96 13.24 1.66
CA ASN A 43 -10.82 13.45 3.10
C ASN A 43 -11.72 12.55 3.99
N SER A 44 -12.20 11.44 3.47
CA SER A 44 -13.00 10.49 4.23
C SER A 44 -12.44 9.07 4.13
N LEU A 45 -12.52 8.32 5.23
CA LEU A 45 -12.24 6.88 5.22
C LEU A 45 -13.41 6.14 4.55
N VAL A 46 -13.08 5.35 3.56
CA VAL A 46 -14.00 4.51 2.79
C VAL A 46 -13.45 3.08 2.79
N ASN A 47 -14.31 2.10 3.08
CA ASN A 47 -13.93 0.69 2.93
C ASN A 47 -13.81 0.33 1.45
N CYS A 48 -12.59 -0.04 1.02
CA CYS A 48 -12.28 -0.40 -0.35
C CYS A 48 -11.67 -1.80 -0.42
N THR A 49 -11.97 -2.54 -1.48
CA THR A 49 -11.35 -3.85 -1.74
C THR A 49 -9.99 -3.67 -2.41
N TRP A 50 -8.94 -4.22 -1.82
CA TRP A 50 -7.60 -4.17 -2.40
C TRP A 50 -7.47 -5.12 -3.59
N GLY A 51 -7.56 -4.58 -4.79
CA GLY A 51 -7.46 -5.32 -6.05
C GLY A 51 -8.54 -4.91 -7.04
N TYR A 52 -8.10 -4.40 -8.17
CA TYR A 52 -8.94 -3.89 -9.24
C TYR A 52 -9.11 -4.92 -10.37
N TYR A 53 -10.35 -5.21 -10.75
CA TYR A 53 -10.68 -5.95 -11.97
C TYR A 53 -11.04 -4.98 -13.09
N PRO A 54 -10.19 -4.81 -14.12
CA PRO A 54 -10.52 -3.93 -15.25
C PRO A 54 -11.87 -4.30 -15.90
N GLN A 55 -12.70 -3.28 -16.18
CA GLN A 55 -14.07 -3.49 -16.71
C GLN A 55 -14.11 -4.20 -18.06
N TRP A 56 -13.02 -4.17 -18.83
CA TRP A 56 -12.92 -4.87 -20.11
C TRP A 56 -12.68 -6.39 -19.96
N LEU A 57 -12.35 -6.87 -18.76
CA LEU A 57 -12.28 -8.31 -18.47
C LEU A 57 -13.68 -8.89 -18.43
N LYS A 58 -14.03 -9.67 -19.47
CA LYS A 58 -15.34 -10.31 -19.60
C LYS A 58 -15.58 -11.44 -18.58
N ASP A 59 -14.51 -12.09 -18.15
CA ASP A 59 -14.54 -13.18 -17.18
C ASP A 59 -13.53 -12.90 -16.05
N GLN A 60 -14.08 -12.52 -14.89
CA GLN A 60 -13.27 -12.26 -13.68
C GLN A 60 -12.91 -13.56 -12.95
N SER A 61 -13.66 -14.65 -13.18
CA SER A 61 -13.47 -15.93 -12.46
C SER A 61 -12.11 -16.58 -12.73
N ASN A 62 -11.54 -16.35 -13.93
CA ASN A 62 -10.24 -16.87 -14.35
C ASN A 62 -9.12 -15.82 -14.34
N SER A 63 -9.39 -14.59 -13.86
CA SER A 63 -8.44 -13.49 -13.87
C SER A 63 -8.00 -13.13 -12.45
N LYS A 64 -6.75 -12.73 -12.31
CA LYS A 64 -6.27 -12.16 -11.04
C LYS A 64 -6.49 -10.65 -11.03
N PRO A 65 -6.93 -10.06 -9.90
CA PRO A 65 -7.05 -8.63 -9.79
C PRO A 65 -5.67 -7.96 -9.84
N LEU A 66 -5.66 -6.73 -10.32
CA LEU A 66 -4.50 -5.85 -10.24
C LEU A 66 -4.49 -5.22 -8.86
N PHE A 67 -3.61 -5.65 -7.97
CA PHE A 67 -3.50 -5.08 -6.62
C PHE A 67 -2.41 -4.01 -6.52
N ASN A 68 -1.50 -3.93 -7.52
CA ASN A 68 -0.50 -2.87 -7.64
C ASN A 68 -0.53 -2.23 -9.02
N THR A 69 -0.19 -0.94 -9.07
CA THR A 69 0.03 -0.17 -10.28
C THR A 69 1.41 0.45 -10.23
N ARG A 70 2.20 0.32 -11.31
CA ARG A 70 3.53 0.92 -11.37
C ARG A 70 3.42 2.41 -11.66
N PHE A 71 4.09 3.24 -10.87
CA PHE A 71 4.15 4.69 -11.03
C PHE A 71 4.60 5.08 -12.44
N GLU A 72 5.64 4.44 -12.93
CA GLU A 72 6.25 4.71 -14.23
C GLU A 72 5.28 4.52 -15.42
N SER A 73 4.24 3.70 -15.23
CA SER A 73 3.26 3.40 -16.28
C SER A 73 1.92 4.14 -16.16
N LEU A 74 1.81 5.07 -15.20
CA LEU A 74 0.54 5.79 -14.94
C LEU A 74 0.06 6.62 -16.12
N LEU A 75 0.98 7.26 -16.84
CA LEU A 75 0.68 8.09 -18.01
C LEU A 75 0.60 7.31 -19.32
N GLU A 76 1.03 6.05 -19.34
CA GLU A 76 1.11 5.25 -20.55
C GLU A 76 -0.10 4.33 -20.75
N LYS A 77 -0.54 3.68 -19.67
CA LYS A 77 -1.58 2.65 -19.75
C LYS A 77 -2.97 3.24 -19.63
N LYS A 78 -3.78 3.07 -20.68
CA LYS A 78 -5.18 3.50 -20.73
C LYS A 78 -6.00 3.09 -19.52
N THR A 79 -5.73 1.93 -18.94
CA THR A 79 -6.39 1.40 -17.75
C THR A 79 -6.22 2.34 -16.55
N PHE A 80 -5.07 3.01 -16.42
CA PHE A 80 -4.74 3.81 -15.25
C PHE A 80 -4.87 5.31 -15.44
N ILE A 81 -4.72 5.82 -16.68
CA ILE A 81 -4.76 7.27 -16.98
C ILE A 81 -6.02 7.92 -16.44
N SER A 82 -7.18 7.31 -16.63
CA SER A 82 -8.47 7.89 -16.18
C SER A 82 -8.54 7.96 -14.66
N ALA A 83 -8.13 6.91 -13.96
CA ALA A 83 -8.10 6.88 -12.50
C ALA A 83 -7.02 7.83 -11.96
N PHE A 84 -5.85 7.89 -12.59
CA PHE A 84 -4.81 8.84 -12.20
C PHE A 84 -5.25 10.30 -12.34
N LYS A 85 -6.11 10.60 -13.30
CA LYS A 85 -6.68 11.95 -13.46
C LYS A 85 -7.71 12.33 -12.39
N LYS A 86 -8.52 11.36 -11.90
CA LYS A 86 -9.76 11.67 -11.18
C LYS A 86 -10.00 10.85 -9.90
N SER A 87 -9.23 9.82 -9.66
CA SER A 87 -9.53 8.81 -8.64
C SER A 87 -8.26 8.38 -7.90
N ARG A 88 -7.52 9.37 -7.43
CA ARG A 88 -6.36 9.18 -6.55
C ARG A 88 -6.83 9.09 -5.12
N CYS A 89 -6.16 8.28 -4.32
CA CYS A 89 -6.45 8.09 -2.90
C CYS A 89 -5.17 7.91 -2.10
N LEU A 90 -5.29 7.98 -0.78
CA LEU A 90 -4.22 7.64 0.15
C LEU A 90 -4.56 6.32 0.82
N VAL A 91 -3.62 5.40 0.82
CA VAL A 91 -3.74 4.10 1.49
C VAL A 91 -2.96 4.16 2.79
N PRO A 92 -3.62 4.19 3.97
CA PRO A 92 -2.93 4.16 5.25
C PRO A 92 -2.16 2.84 5.40
N ILE A 93 -0.90 2.91 5.81
CA ILE A 93 -0.01 1.77 6.01
C ILE A 93 0.83 2.02 7.27
N SER A 94 0.82 1.08 8.22
CA SER A 94 1.71 1.11 9.39
C SER A 94 3.02 0.35 9.14
N GLY A 95 3.04 -0.48 8.08
CA GLY A 95 4.20 -1.20 7.59
C GLY A 95 3.81 -2.18 6.49
N TRP A 96 4.79 -2.70 5.77
CA TRP A 96 4.55 -3.70 4.71
C TRP A 96 5.58 -4.81 4.75
N TYR A 97 5.32 -5.87 4.00
CA TYR A 97 6.20 -7.03 3.90
C TYR A 97 6.70 -7.20 2.48
N GLU A 98 7.99 -7.55 2.36
CA GLU A 98 8.61 -8.05 1.13
C GLU A 98 9.44 -9.29 1.43
N TRP A 99 9.75 -10.07 0.40
CA TRP A 99 10.43 -11.34 0.53
C TRP A 99 11.75 -11.35 -0.23
N LYS A 100 12.82 -11.68 0.47
CA LYS A 100 14.13 -11.96 -0.10
C LYS A 100 14.35 -13.47 -0.20
N VAL A 101 14.99 -13.92 -1.25
CA VAL A 101 15.44 -15.32 -1.34
C VAL A 101 16.77 -15.42 -0.59
N ILE A 102 16.79 -16.22 0.46
CA ILE A 102 17.98 -16.54 1.26
C ILE A 102 18.03 -18.07 1.33
N ASP A 103 19.16 -18.68 0.92
CA ASP A 103 19.36 -20.14 0.92
C ASP A 103 18.17 -20.90 0.29
N ASP A 104 17.78 -20.50 -0.92
CA ASP A 104 16.66 -21.06 -1.70
C ASP A 104 15.27 -20.95 -1.05
N ALA A 105 15.16 -20.27 0.08
CA ALA A 105 13.89 -20.04 0.79
C ALA A 105 13.49 -18.55 0.77
N LYS A 106 12.17 -18.29 0.68
CA LYS A 106 11.64 -16.93 0.78
C LYS A 106 11.57 -16.54 2.25
N GLN A 107 12.43 -15.61 2.65
CA GLN A 107 12.44 -15.00 3.97
C GLN A 107 11.68 -13.66 3.93
N PRO A 108 10.62 -13.50 4.73
CA PRO A 108 9.90 -12.23 4.83
C PRO A 108 10.66 -11.21 5.66
N PHE A 109 10.59 -9.97 5.22
CA PHE A 109 11.07 -8.78 5.92
C PHE A 109 9.88 -7.84 6.15
N PHE A 110 9.83 -7.23 7.31
CA PHE A 110 8.87 -6.19 7.65
C PHE A 110 9.54 -4.82 7.56
N PHE A 111 8.85 -3.88 6.93
CA PHE A 111 9.28 -2.50 6.73
C PHE A 111 8.32 -1.58 7.45
N LYS A 112 8.83 -0.60 8.19
CA LYS A 112 8.05 0.39 8.91
C LYS A 112 8.78 1.72 9.00
N HIS A 113 8.07 2.78 9.37
CA HIS A 113 8.70 4.06 9.72
C HIS A 113 9.53 3.89 11.00
N LYS A 114 10.73 4.52 11.05
CA LYS A 114 11.65 4.42 12.20
C LYS A 114 11.02 4.88 13.50
N ASP A 115 10.18 5.90 13.44
CA ASP A 115 9.48 6.46 14.60
C ASP A 115 8.11 5.81 14.86
N ASN A 116 7.81 4.68 14.20
CA ASN A 116 6.54 3.96 14.26
C ASN A 116 5.31 4.80 13.84
N GLU A 117 5.51 5.81 13.03
CA GLU A 117 4.42 6.61 12.48
C GLU A 117 3.68 5.86 11.37
N ASN A 118 2.38 6.09 11.26
CA ASN A 118 1.62 5.63 10.12
C ASN A 118 2.02 6.41 8.86
N MET A 119 2.13 5.70 7.76
CA MET A 119 2.50 6.21 6.46
C MET A 119 1.31 6.19 5.52
N PHE A 120 1.40 6.94 4.44
CA PHE A 120 0.44 6.90 3.35
C PHE A 120 1.11 6.46 2.06
N ALA A 121 0.62 5.35 1.51
CA ALA A 121 0.98 4.98 0.15
C ALA A 121 0.02 5.64 -0.86
N ALA A 122 0.56 6.05 -2.00
CA ALA A 122 -0.25 6.48 -3.13
C ALA A 122 -1.14 5.34 -3.63
N GLY A 123 -2.40 5.63 -3.97
CA GLY A 123 -3.34 4.67 -4.52
C GLY A 123 -4.21 5.23 -5.63
N LEU A 124 -4.79 4.34 -6.43
CA LEU A 124 -5.88 4.65 -7.37
C LEU A 124 -7.10 3.83 -7.00
N TYR A 125 -8.29 4.40 -7.17
CA TYR A 125 -9.54 3.70 -6.87
C TYR A 125 -10.53 3.71 -8.04
N TRP A 126 -11.46 2.75 -8.01
CA TRP A 126 -12.55 2.61 -8.98
C TRP A 126 -13.84 2.25 -8.26
N GLN A 127 -14.89 3.01 -8.53
CA GLN A 127 -16.22 2.70 -8.06
C GLN A 127 -16.92 1.75 -9.03
N ARG A 128 -17.58 0.73 -8.50
CA ARG A 128 -18.40 -0.22 -9.24
C ARG A 128 -19.87 0.19 -9.25
N SER A 129 -20.61 -0.30 -10.22
CA SER A 129 -22.06 -0.05 -10.32
C SER A 129 -22.87 -0.65 -9.17
N ASP A 130 -22.34 -1.63 -8.45
CA ASP A 130 -22.93 -2.23 -7.26
C ASP A 130 -22.64 -1.45 -5.96
N GLY A 131 -21.93 -0.33 -6.06
CA GLY A 131 -21.54 0.52 -4.93
C GLY A 131 -20.25 0.12 -4.25
N THR A 132 -19.61 -0.98 -4.64
CA THR A 132 -18.28 -1.35 -4.11
C THR A 132 -17.19 -0.46 -4.68
N THR A 133 -16.13 -0.24 -3.90
CA THR A 133 -14.95 0.50 -4.34
C THR A 133 -13.74 -0.42 -4.30
N GLU A 134 -13.01 -0.48 -5.39
CA GLU A 134 -11.76 -1.24 -5.53
C GLU A 134 -10.58 -0.27 -5.60
N PHE A 135 -9.41 -0.70 -5.12
CA PHE A 135 -8.20 0.13 -5.23
C PHE A 135 -6.95 -0.69 -5.56
N THR A 136 -5.92 0.03 -6.01
CA THR A 136 -4.56 -0.51 -6.16
C THR A 136 -3.57 0.38 -5.42
N ILE A 137 -2.50 -0.22 -4.89
CA ILE A 137 -1.36 0.53 -4.35
C ILE A 137 -0.41 0.88 -5.49
N ILE A 138 0.05 2.13 -5.53
CA ILE A 138 1.11 2.54 -6.44
C ILE A 138 2.44 2.02 -5.92
N THR A 139 3.22 1.44 -6.82
CA THR A 139 4.59 0.99 -6.52
C THR A 139 5.60 1.71 -7.40
N THR A 140 6.79 1.93 -6.85
CA THR A 140 7.92 2.56 -7.53
C THR A 140 9.18 1.70 -7.42
N ALA A 141 10.26 2.07 -8.10
CA ALA A 141 11.57 1.49 -7.84
C ALA A 141 11.93 1.71 -6.36
N ALA A 142 12.40 0.67 -5.69
CA ALA A 142 12.73 0.76 -4.27
C ALA A 142 13.92 1.71 -4.05
N PRO A 143 13.85 2.61 -3.05
CA PRO A 143 15.01 3.34 -2.56
C PRO A 143 16.16 2.39 -2.18
N ILE A 144 17.39 2.92 -2.14
CA ILE A 144 18.58 2.10 -1.93
C ILE A 144 18.56 1.31 -0.62
N GLU A 145 17.95 1.87 0.42
CA GLU A 145 17.80 1.28 1.76
C GLU A 145 16.87 0.06 1.77
N ILE A 146 15.95 -0.01 0.81
CA ILE A 146 14.94 -1.08 0.68
C ILE A 146 15.36 -2.09 -0.39
N ASN A 147 16.09 -1.64 -1.41
CA ASN A 147 16.41 -2.41 -2.62
C ASN A 147 17.22 -3.68 -2.34
N GLU A 148 17.90 -3.77 -1.20
CA GLU A 148 18.63 -4.99 -0.82
C GLU A 148 17.70 -6.19 -0.54
N VAL A 149 16.43 -5.93 -0.22
CA VAL A 149 15.40 -6.97 0.00
C VAL A 149 14.56 -7.17 -1.25
N HIS A 150 14.10 -6.09 -1.88
CA HIS A 150 13.24 -6.15 -3.06
C HIS A 150 13.41 -4.89 -3.93
N ASP A 151 13.39 -5.05 -5.26
CA ASP A 151 13.57 -3.99 -6.26
C ASP A 151 12.39 -3.01 -6.37
N ARG A 152 11.27 -3.31 -5.74
CA ARG A 152 10.06 -2.48 -5.72
C ARG A 152 9.56 -2.27 -4.31
N SER A 153 8.97 -1.09 -4.06
CA SER A 153 8.28 -0.73 -2.82
C SER A 153 6.97 -0.02 -3.10
N PRO A 154 6.02 0.08 -2.15
CA PRO A 154 4.95 1.04 -2.24
C PRO A 154 5.52 2.45 -2.37
N LEU A 155 4.85 3.33 -3.11
CA LEU A 155 5.19 4.75 -3.17
C LEU A 155 4.65 5.43 -1.91
N ILE A 156 5.49 5.58 -0.91
CA ILE A 156 5.17 6.29 0.33
C ILE A 156 5.27 7.79 0.08
N LEU A 157 4.28 8.53 0.53
CA LEU A 157 4.17 9.97 0.34
C LEU A 157 4.48 10.69 1.65
N ASP A 158 5.37 11.67 1.60
CA ASP A 158 5.51 12.69 2.65
C ASP A 158 4.38 13.73 2.56
N ASP A 159 4.29 14.64 3.52
CA ASP A 159 3.22 15.64 3.57
C ASP A 159 3.12 16.50 2.30
N VAL A 160 4.27 16.88 1.72
CA VAL A 160 4.34 17.66 0.48
C VAL A 160 3.83 16.84 -0.70
N SER A 161 4.29 15.60 -0.82
CA SER A 161 3.88 14.67 -1.87
C SER A 161 2.40 14.27 -1.74
N MET A 162 1.86 14.15 -0.52
CA MET A 162 0.42 13.94 -0.31
C MET A 162 -0.40 15.10 -0.87
N GLY A 163 0.01 16.34 -0.58
CA GLY A 163 -0.64 17.54 -1.15
C GLY A 163 -0.62 17.57 -2.67
N ILE A 164 0.54 17.25 -3.28
CA ILE A 164 0.69 17.14 -4.74
C ILE A 164 -0.17 16.01 -5.29
N TRP A 165 -0.16 14.82 -4.65
CA TRP A 165 -0.90 13.64 -5.08
C TRP A 165 -2.41 13.87 -5.13
N LEU A 166 -2.95 14.64 -4.18
CA LEU A 166 -4.38 14.94 -4.06
C LEU A 166 -4.79 16.25 -4.76
N SER A 167 -3.84 17.03 -5.32
CA SER A 167 -4.13 18.30 -5.98
C SER A 167 -4.96 18.13 -7.26
N ASP A 168 -5.60 19.22 -7.71
CA ASP A 168 -6.28 19.29 -9.01
C ASP A 168 -5.33 19.58 -10.17
N ASP A 169 -4.01 19.48 -9.96
CA ASP A 169 -3.02 19.69 -11.00
C ASP A 169 -3.16 18.65 -12.13
N ASN A 170 -2.61 18.98 -13.29
CA ASN A 170 -2.60 18.02 -14.38
C ASN A 170 -1.70 16.80 -14.05
N PRO A 171 -2.03 15.61 -14.57
CA PRO A 171 -1.34 14.37 -14.26
C PRO A 171 0.16 14.39 -14.54
N GLU A 172 0.57 15.09 -15.58
CA GLU A 172 1.99 15.24 -15.96
C GLU A 172 2.76 16.02 -14.89
N SER A 173 2.17 17.11 -14.36
CA SER A 173 2.74 17.89 -13.26
C SER A 173 2.84 17.06 -11.98
N ILE A 174 1.76 16.36 -11.60
CA ILE A 174 1.77 15.47 -10.43
C ILE A 174 2.87 14.42 -10.58
N HIS A 175 2.93 13.74 -11.73
CA HIS A 175 3.92 12.70 -12.00
C HIS A 175 5.37 13.20 -11.91
N GLN A 176 5.64 14.44 -12.33
CA GLN A 176 6.98 15.03 -12.32
C GLN A 176 7.42 15.51 -10.92
N ASN A 177 6.48 15.88 -10.05
CA ASN A 177 6.79 16.55 -8.78
C ASN A 177 6.64 15.64 -7.54
N ILE A 178 6.19 14.40 -7.68
CA ILE A 178 6.15 13.44 -6.57
C ILE A 178 7.58 13.02 -6.19
N SER A 179 7.90 13.15 -4.90
CA SER A 179 9.16 12.66 -4.36
C SER A 179 9.15 11.12 -4.26
N HIS A 180 10.29 10.52 -4.54
CA HIS A 180 10.56 9.09 -4.34
C HIS A 180 11.58 8.86 -3.22
N ASP A 181 11.96 9.91 -2.51
CA ASP A 181 12.97 9.87 -1.44
C ASP A 181 12.32 9.73 -0.06
N PHE A 182 11.84 8.53 0.24
CA PHE A 182 11.26 8.19 1.55
C PHE A 182 12.07 7.11 2.29
N GLY A 183 13.06 6.51 1.65
CA GLY A 183 13.82 5.36 2.18
C GLY A 183 14.56 5.65 3.48
N ASN A 184 15.07 6.87 3.64
CA ASN A 184 15.81 7.30 4.83
C ASN A 184 15.02 7.18 6.15
N ASN A 185 13.68 7.22 6.09
CA ASN A 185 12.80 7.11 7.25
C ASN A 185 12.29 5.68 7.48
N ILE A 186 12.71 4.74 6.65
CA ILE A 186 12.28 3.34 6.73
C ILE A 186 13.37 2.50 7.39
N GLU A 187 12.95 1.65 8.31
CA GLU A 187 13.76 0.53 8.82
C GLU A 187 13.11 -0.80 8.44
N HIS A 188 13.90 -1.85 8.40
CA HIS A 188 13.39 -3.18 8.12
C HIS A 188 14.19 -4.25 8.85
N PHE A 189 13.53 -5.38 9.12
CA PHE A 189 14.11 -6.54 9.77
C PHE A 189 13.40 -7.82 9.32
N GLN A 190 14.03 -8.95 9.56
CA GLN A 190 13.43 -10.26 9.29
C GLN A 190 12.28 -10.52 10.26
N VAL A 191 11.23 -11.17 9.76
CA VAL A 191 10.10 -11.60 10.58
C VAL A 191 9.82 -13.08 10.37
N THR A 192 8.99 -13.65 11.22
CA THR A 192 8.60 -15.06 11.15
C THR A 192 7.91 -15.39 9.83
N ARG A 193 8.16 -16.58 9.27
CA ARG A 193 7.47 -17.09 8.07
C ARG A 193 5.98 -17.33 8.27
N SER A 194 5.47 -17.19 9.49
CA SER A 194 4.04 -17.28 9.79
C SER A 194 3.21 -16.24 9.00
N VAL A 195 3.80 -15.11 8.61
CA VAL A 195 3.18 -14.10 7.74
C VAL A 195 2.77 -14.65 6.36
N ASN A 196 3.39 -15.73 5.89
CA ASN A 196 3.07 -16.34 4.59
C ASN A 196 1.63 -16.86 4.54
N ASN A 197 1.06 -17.29 5.67
CA ASN A 197 -0.33 -17.66 5.74
C ASN A 197 -1.21 -16.43 6.01
N PRO A 198 -2.06 -15.98 5.07
CA PRO A 198 -2.88 -14.78 5.23
C PRO A 198 -3.97 -14.90 6.32
N LYS A 199 -4.19 -16.08 6.87
CA LYS A 199 -5.12 -16.29 8.00
C LYS A 199 -4.50 -15.96 9.34
N ASN A 200 -3.18 -15.85 9.42
CA ASN A 200 -2.50 -15.43 10.63
C ASN A 200 -2.62 -13.92 10.76
N ASN A 201 -3.16 -13.44 11.88
CA ASN A 201 -3.34 -12.03 12.18
C ASN A 201 -3.08 -11.82 13.68
N ASN A 202 -1.83 -11.52 14.04
CA ASN A 202 -1.44 -11.27 15.42
C ASN A 202 -0.14 -10.44 15.49
N PRO A 203 0.15 -9.79 16.64
CA PRO A 203 1.31 -8.90 16.80
C PRO A 203 2.67 -9.54 16.51
N SER A 204 2.84 -10.86 16.74
CA SER A 204 4.14 -11.52 16.52
C SER A 204 4.60 -11.49 15.06
N LEU A 205 3.73 -11.14 14.13
CA LEU A 205 4.08 -11.03 12.70
C LEU A 205 4.94 -9.80 12.39
N ILE A 206 4.93 -8.79 13.26
CA ILE A 206 5.72 -7.55 13.13
C ILE A 206 6.88 -7.49 14.12
N GLU A 207 7.17 -8.58 14.83
CA GLU A 207 8.32 -8.69 15.73
C GLU A 207 9.55 -9.18 14.97
N GLU A 208 10.70 -8.63 15.32
CA GLU A 208 11.98 -9.05 14.73
C GLU A 208 12.26 -10.53 15.04
N PHE A 209 12.48 -11.30 13.97
CA PHE A 209 12.83 -12.71 14.07
C PHE A 209 14.35 -12.86 14.20
N ASN A 210 14.81 -13.13 15.41
CA ASN A 210 16.19 -13.50 15.67
C ASN A 210 16.28 -15.03 15.66
N GLU A 211 16.96 -15.61 14.66
CA GLU A 211 17.34 -17.02 14.75
C GLU A 211 18.24 -17.18 15.99
N VAL A 212 17.74 -17.92 16.99
CA VAL A 212 18.61 -18.34 18.10
C VAL A 212 19.57 -19.37 17.49
N PRO A 213 20.90 -19.13 17.46
CA PRO A 213 21.82 -20.12 16.99
C PRO A 213 21.75 -21.31 17.96
N PHE A 214 21.46 -22.49 17.43
CA PHE A 214 21.56 -23.77 18.18
C PHE A 214 23.00 -24.14 18.44
#